data_bec90d42a35a4a3d6d6ff5fbaf006d31
#
_entry.id   bec90d42a35a4a3d6d6ff5fbaf006d31
#
_cell.length_a   1.000
_cell.length_b   1.000
_cell.length_c   1.000
_cell.angle_alpha   90.00
_cell.angle_beta   90.00
_cell.angle_gamma   90.00
#
_symmetry.space_group_name_H-M   'P 1'
#
loop_
_entity.id
_entity.type
_entity.pdbx_description
1 polymer ?
#
loop_
_entity_poly.entity_id
_entity_poly.type
_entity_poly.pdbx_seq_one_letter_code
_entity_poly.pdbx_strand_id
1 'polypeptide(L)'
;MEQQDMSVDELIYNPFNPLNREITLNDVQSILNKYGITAPLHNLKLYQRAFVHVSYTKKPNSDNEASNITLIEKPADCLPLKTKSNERLEFIGDGILECITKYYLYRRFPKADEGFMTEKKISLVKNEHIGKLALQMQLHKWFIISKHADEKNTRTNLKKLGCLFEAFIGALFLDFNKINVNDEEGWFSNVFVTGPGFQMAQIFIEKIFETHVDWVELIKNDDNYKNILQVKIQKEFKTTPDYIELSHSDNGYEMGVFLCIGKHIHEMSHNEALPYTRFNNFQQIHEHYNEHGFVFVFLAKAFHKIKKKQNKLHVLMLYKYYYNKNYIFYY
;
A
#
# COMPACT_ATOMS: atom_id res chain seq x y z
N MET A 1 18.28 40.97 -40.48
CA MET A 1 18.23 40.10 -39.26
C MET A 1 16.79 40.12 -38.81
N GLU A 2 16.01 39.18 -39.31
CA GLU A 2 14.63 38.94 -38.87
C GLU A 2 14.66 38.19 -37.55
N GLN A 3 14.13 38.81 -36.50
CA GLN A 3 13.83 38.14 -35.26
C GLN A 3 12.68 37.17 -35.53
N GLN A 4 12.94 35.87 -35.50
CA GLN A 4 11.91 34.85 -35.41
C GLN A 4 11.22 35.00 -34.05
N ASP A 5 9.98 35.48 -34.13
CA ASP A 5 9.02 35.46 -33.03
C ASP A 5 8.73 33.96 -32.69
N MET A 6 9.35 33.43 -31.65
CA MET A 6 9.02 32.12 -31.13
C MET A 6 7.67 32.28 -30.43
N SER A 7 6.59 31.89 -31.11
CA SER A 7 5.29 31.72 -30.48
C SER A 7 5.42 30.69 -29.36
N VAL A 8 5.32 31.15 -28.12
CA VAL A 8 5.19 30.29 -26.96
C VAL A 8 3.83 29.61 -27.07
N ASP A 9 3.80 28.34 -27.41
CA ASP A 9 2.56 27.56 -27.46
C ASP A 9 1.87 27.62 -26.09
N GLU A 10 0.70 28.27 -26.07
CA GLU A 10 -0.15 28.38 -24.90
C GLU A 10 -0.70 26.97 -24.54
N LEU A 11 -0.29 26.40 -23.41
CA LEU A 11 -0.74 25.10 -22.98
C LEU A 11 -2.16 25.20 -22.41
N ILE A 12 -3.15 24.72 -23.15
CA ILE A 12 -4.54 24.67 -22.72
C ILE A 12 -4.74 23.45 -21.82
N TYR A 13 -5.15 23.69 -20.57
CA TYR A 13 -5.40 22.63 -19.57
C TYR A 13 -6.89 22.45 -19.30
N ASN A 14 -7.39 21.23 -19.52
CA ASN A 14 -8.77 20.84 -19.23
C ASN A 14 -8.84 19.76 -18.14
N PRO A 15 -9.03 20.13 -16.87
CA PRO A 15 -9.19 19.18 -15.77
C PRO A 15 -10.64 18.68 -15.62
N PHE A 16 -11.62 19.34 -16.24
CA PHE A 16 -13.04 19.08 -16.00
C PHE A 16 -13.46 17.69 -16.51
N ASN A 17 -14.17 16.96 -15.63
CA ASN A 17 -14.59 15.60 -15.88
C ASN A 17 -16.09 15.45 -15.59
N PRO A 18 -16.94 15.23 -16.62
CA PRO A 18 -18.39 15.11 -16.47
C PRO A 18 -18.82 13.84 -15.73
N LEU A 19 -17.92 12.87 -15.55
CA LEU A 19 -18.21 11.64 -14.77
C LEU A 19 -18.15 11.87 -13.26
N ASN A 20 -17.60 13.01 -12.80
CA ASN A 20 -17.51 13.31 -11.39
C ASN A 20 -18.88 13.60 -10.78
N ARG A 21 -19.15 12.99 -9.63
CA ARG A 21 -20.37 13.20 -8.84
C ARG A 21 -20.01 13.40 -7.39
N GLU A 22 -20.71 14.33 -6.72
CA GLU A 22 -20.55 14.49 -5.29
C GLU A 22 -21.36 13.43 -4.55
N ILE A 23 -20.77 12.90 -3.49
CA ILE A 23 -21.46 12.02 -2.56
C ILE A 23 -22.51 12.80 -1.76
N THR A 24 -23.67 12.23 -1.60
CA THR A 24 -24.78 12.81 -0.83
C THR A 24 -24.79 12.34 0.61
N LEU A 25 -25.58 13.01 1.46
CA LEU A 25 -25.78 12.60 2.86
C LEU A 25 -26.35 11.17 2.94
N ASN A 26 -27.33 10.85 2.08
CA ASN A 26 -27.94 9.53 2.05
C ASN A 26 -26.95 8.45 1.61
N ASP A 27 -26.06 8.74 0.67
CA ASP A 27 -25.03 7.79 0.23
C ASP A 27 -24.06 7.48 1.38
N VAL A 28 -23.54 8.54 2.05
CA VAL A 28 -22.65 8.36 3.19
C VAL A 28 -23.32 7.59 4.30
N GLN A 29 -24.54 7.99 4.69
CA GLN A 29 -25.28 7.31 5.77
C GLN A 29 -25.57 5.85 5.42
N SER A 30 -25.87 5.54 4.16
CA SER A 30 -26.07 4.16 3.70
C SER A 30 -24.79 3.32 3.83
N ILE A 31 -23.63 3.89 3.49
CA ILE A 31 -22.33 3.25 3.69
C ILE A 31 -22.09 3.00 5.18
N LEU A 32 -22.26 4.01 6.02
CA LEU A 32 -22.06 3.91 7.46
C LEU A 32 -22.98 2.84 8.09
N ASN A 33 -24.25 2.85 7.76
CA ASN A 33 -25.23 1.88 8.24
C ASN A 33 -24.85 0.44 7.87
N LYS A 34 -24.42 0.23 6.63
CA LYS A 34 -23.98 -1.09 6.15
C LYS A 34 -22.85 -1.67 7.00
N TYR A 35 -21.96 -0.81 7.50
CA TYR A 35 -20.82 -1.22 8.31
C TYR A 35 -20.97 -0.91 9.81
N GLY A 36 -22.20 -0.88 10.29
CA GLY A 36 -22.51 -0.91 11.72
C GLY A 36 -22.60 0.43 12.42
N ILE A 37 -22.55 1.55 11.70
CA ILE A 37 -22.72 2.88 12.27
C ILE A 37 -24.11 3.40 11.92
N THR A 38 -25.03 3.31 12.85
CA THR A 38 -26.41 3.79 12.69
C THR A 38 -26.62 5.23 13.15
N ALA A 39 -25.65 5.77 13.89
CA ALA A 39 -25.66 7.17 14.30
C ALA A 39 -25.62 8.10 13.08
N PRO A 40 -26.36 9.22 13.08
CA PRO A 40 -26.36 10.17 11.98
C PRO A 40 -24.98 10.83 11.86
N LEU A 41 -24.51 11.01 10.62
CA LEU A 41 -23.30 11.79 10.36
C LEU A 41 -23.54 13.28 10.68
N HIS A 42 -22.51 14.00 11.09
CA HIS A 42 -22.59 15.39 11.53
C HIS A 42 -22.11 16.39 10.49
N ASN A 43 -21.11 16.03 9.68
CA ASN A 43 -20.47 16.94 8.73
C ASN A 43 -20.20 16.28 7.37
N LEU A 44 -21.18 16.40 6.46
CA LEU A 44 -21.08 15.87 5.10
C LEU A 44 -19.84 16.42 4.33
N LYS A 45 -19.43 17.66 4.61
CA LYS A 45 -18.28 18.27 3.89
C LYS A 45 -16.97 17.53 4.10
N LEU A 46 -16.79 16.85 5.25
CA LEU A 46 -15.62 16.01 5.49
C LEU A 46 -15.58 14.82 4.50
N TYR A 47 -16.71 14.14 4.36
CA TYR A 47 -16.82 13.02 3.43
C TYR A 47 -16.71 13.47 1.97
N GLN A 48 -17.38 14.56 1.58
CA GLN A 48 -17.22 15.12 0.23
C GLN A 48 -15.74 15.41 -0.07
N ARG A 49 -15.00 15.98 0.89
CA ARG A 49 -13.57 16.22 0.72
C ARG A 49 -12.75 14.93 0.63
N ALA A 50 -13.11 13.86 1.33
CA ALA A 50 -12.42 12.57 1.25
C ALA A 50 -12.40 12.00 -0.17
N PHE A 51 -13.39 12.33 -0.99
CA PHE A 51 -13.46 11.90 -2.39
C PHE A 51 -12.73 12.79 -3.39
N VAL A 52 -12.08 13.88 -2.98
CA VAL A 52 -11.39 14.81 -3.89
C VAL A 52 -9.92 14.44 -4.06
N HIS A 53 -9.56 13.92 -5.23
CA HIS A 53 -8.17 13.70 -5.59
C HIS A 53 -7.46 15.02 -5.93
N VAL A 54 -6.17 15.11 -5.64
CA VAL A 54 -5.35 16.31 -5.91
C VAL A 54 -5.44 16.81 -7.36
N SER A 55 -5.64 15.92 -8.32
CA SER A 55 -5.79 16.29 -9.74
C SER A 55 -7.01 17.16 -10.05
N TYR A 56 -8.00 17.23 -9.14
CA TYR A 56 -9.21 18.05 -9.31
C TYR A 56 -9.24 19.28 -8.40
N THR A 57 -8.08 19.71 -7.94
CA THR A 57 -7.95 20.93 -7.14
C THR A 57 -7.48 22.11 -7.98
N LYS A 58 -7.88 23.31 -7.57
CA LYS A 58 -7.35 24.57 -8.15
C LYS A 58 -5.85 24.61 -7.82
N LYS A 59 -5.03 24.81 -8.86
CA LYS A 59 -3.64 25.22 -8.67
C LYS A 59 -3.58 26.69 -8.31
N PRO A 60 -2.61 27.15 -7.52
CA PRO A 60 -2.34 28.56 -7.34
C PRO A 60 -2.16 29.26 -8.69
N ASN A 61 -2.72 30.45 -8.86
CA ASN A 61 -2.60 31.20 -10.12
C ASN A 61 -1.13 31.45 -10.52
N SER A 62 -0.25 31.65 -9.53
CA SER A 62 1.19 31.82 -9.74
C SER A 62 1.85 30.65 -10.50
N ASP A 63 1.38 29.41 -10.28
CA ASP A 63 1.94 28.23 -10.97
C ASP A 63 1.46 28.17 -12.43
N ASN A 64 0.28 28.69 -12.71
CA ASN A 64 -0.27 28.71 -14.07
C ASN A 64 0.34 29.85 -14.90
N GLU A 65 0.48 31.04 -14.33
CA GLU A 65 1.11 32.22 -15.00
C GLU A 65 2.59 31.93 -15.29
N ALA A 66 3.32 31.33 -14.36
CA ALA A 66 4.73 30.95 -14.57
C ALA A 66 4.92 29.87 -15.64
N SER A 67 3.89 29.08 -15.94
CA SER A 67 3.94 27.95 -16.88
C SER A 67 3.19 28.20 -18.19
N ASN A 68 2.66 29.41 -18.44
CA ASN A 68 1.81 29.74 -19.60
C ASN A 68 0.64 28.74 -19.79
N ILE A 69 0.02 28.29 -18.70
CA ILE A 69 -1.08 27.32 -18.73
C ILE A 69 -2.41 28.06 -18.61
N THR A 70 -3.22 28.03 -19.66
CA THR A 70 -4.59 28.57 -19.64
C THR A 70 -5.60 27.49 -19.30
N LEU A 71 -6.35 27.71 -18.21
CA LEU A 71 -7.45 26.84 -17.79
C LEU A 71 -8.68 27.13 -18.64
N ILE A 72 -9.31 26.11 -19.22
CA ILE A 72 -10.57 26.28 -19.95
C ILE A 72 -11.71 26.73 -19.01
N GLU A 73 -12.72 27.38 -19.58
CA GLU A 73 -13.95 27.70 -18.88
C GLU A 73 -14.66 26.40 -18.44
N LYS A 74 -15.26 26.44 -17.23
CA LYS A 74 -15.94 25.27 -16.66
C LYS A 74 -17.16 24.88 -17.49
N PRO A 75 -17.24 23.67 -18.08
CA PRO A 75 -18.45 23.18 -18.73
C PRO A 75 -19.64 23.11 -17.75
N ALA A 76 -20.85 23.33 -18.28
CA ALA A 76 -22.07 23.39 -17.46
C ALA A 76 -22.37 22.07 -16.70
N ASP A 77 -22.02 20.92 -17.29
CA ASP A 77 -22.21 19.59 -16.78
C ASP A 77 -21.11 19.10 -15.82
N CYS A 78 -20.08 19.93 -15.56
CA CYS A 78 -18.96 19.59 -14.71
C CYS A 78 -19.04 20.25 -13.33
N LEU A 79 -18.53 19.55 -12.31
CA LEU A 79 -18.34 20.12 -10.98
C LEU A 79 -17.28 21.23 -11.00
N PRO A 80 -17.39 22.23 -10.13
CA PRO A 80 -16.31 23.22 -9.98
C PRO A 80 -15.06 22.56 -9.37
N LEU A 81 -13.88 23.05 -9.75
CA LEU A 81 -12.63 22.62 -9.14
C LEU A 81 -12.65 22.89 -7.63
N LYS A 82 -12.14 21.96 -6.87
CA LYS A 82 -12.10 22.04 -5.41
C LYS A 82 -10.88 22.82 -4.93
N THR A 83 -10.95 23.35 -3.72
CA THR A 83 -9.83 24.10 -3.10
C THR A 83 -8.87 23.21 -2.32
N LYS A 84 -9.33 22.04 -1.88
CA LYS A 84 -8.57 21.14 -0.99
C LYS A 84 -8.76 19.69 -1.45
N SER A 85 -7.65 18.94 -1.51
CA SER A 85 -7.64 17.50 -1.74
C SER A 85 -7.95 16.70 -0.47
N ASN A 86 -8.00 15.39 -0.64
CA ASN A 86 -8.18 14.42 0.44
C ASN A 86 -6.88 14.06 1.19
N GLU A 87 -5.70 14.52 0.75
CA GLU A 87 -4.41 14.09 1.28
C GLU A 87 -4.25 14.25 2.80
N ARG A 88 -4.79 15.33 3.39
CA ARG A 88 -4.75 15.50 4.84
C ARG A 88 -5.68 14.55 5.61
N LEU A 89 -6.78 14.13 4.98
CA LEU A 89 -7.68 13.12 5.55
C LEU A 89 -7.07 11.71 5.41
N GLU A 90 -6.43 11.44 4.29
CA GLU A 90 -5.62 10.23 4.06
C GLU A 90 -4.55 10.09 5.14
N PHE A 91 -3.77 11.14 5.40
CA PHE A 91 -2.71 11.13 6.40
C PHE A 91 -3.20 10.73 7.81
N ILE A 92 -4.33 11.29 8.28
CA ILE A 92 -4.86 10.91 9.59
C ILE A 92 -5.53 9.54 9.56
N GLY A 93 -6.20 9.21 8.45
CA GLY A 93 -6.89 7.94 8.27
C GLY A 93 -5.97 6.74 8.24
N ASP A 94 -4.78 6.86 7.63
CA ASP A 94 -3.73 5.84 7.65
C ASP A 94 -3.33 5.48 9.09
N GLY A 95 -3.01 6.48 9.91
CA GLY A 95 -2.64 6.27 11.32
C GLY A 95 -3.75 5.58 12.14
N ILE A 96 -5.01 5.96 11.89
CA ILE A 96 -6.17 5.36 12.57
C ILE A 96 -6.38 3.92 12.11
N LEU A 97 -6.32 3.67 10.81
CA LEU A 97 -6.45 2.34 10.22
C LEU A 97 -5.36 1.41 10.77
N GLU A 98 -4.11 1.87 10.80
CA GLU A 98 -3.01 1.07 11.31
C GLU A 98 -3.18 0.74 12.80
N CYS A 99 -3.54 1.71 13.63
CA CYS A 99 -3.77 1.51 15.06
C CYS A 99 -4.90 0.50 15.32
N ILE A 100 -6.04 0.68 14.67
CA ILE A 100 -7.20 -0.20 14.82
C ILE A 100 -6.88 -1.61 14.32
N THR A 101 -6.18 -1.74 13.20
CA THR A 101 -5.78 -3.04 12.66
C THR A 101 -4.86 -3.80 13.63
N LYS A 102 -3.88 -3.13 14.23
CA LYS A 102 -3.02 -3.73 15.26
C LYS A 102 -3.82 -4.21 16.47
N TYR A 103 -4.72 -3.36 16.97
CA TYR A 103 -5.58 -3.71 18.10
C TYR A 103 -6.53 -4.88 17.78
N TYR A 104 -7.11 -4.88 16.58
CA TYR A 104 -7.96 -5.97 16.10
C TYR A 104 -7.21 -7.30 16.02
N LEU A 105 -6.01 -7.32 15.42
CA LEU A 105 -5.18 -8.52 15.32
C LEU A 105 -4.74 -9.04 16.69
N TYR A 106 -4.35 -8.15 17.60
CA TYR A 106 -3.99 -8.50 18.96
C TYR A 106 -5.12 -9.25 19.68
N ARG A 107 -6.36 -8.78 19.56
CA ARG A 107 -7.55 -9.43 20.14
C ARG A 107 -7.93 -10.73 19.42
N ARG A 108 -7.81 -10.74 18.09
CA ARG A 108 -8.22 -11.89 17.28
C ARG A 108 -7.27 -13.07 17.42
N PHE A 109 -6.00 -12.83 17.61
CA PHE A 109 -4.95 -13.86 17.68
C PHE A 109 -4.18 -13.80 19.01
N PRO A 110 -4.81 -14.14 20.14
CA PRO A 110 -4.23 -13.94 21.48
C PRO A 110 -2.99 -14.81 21.77
N LYS A 111 -2.72 -15.83 20.95
CA LYS A 111 -1.56 -16.71 21.07
C LYS A 111 -0.48 -16.45 20.02
N ALA A 112 -0.71 -15.53 19.10
CA ALA A 112 0.24 -15.21 18.05
C ALA A 112 1.36 -14.30 18.59
N ASP A 113 2.55 -14.47 18.01
CA ASP A 113 3.69 -13.61 18.29
C ASP A 113 3.60 -12.26 17.52
N GLU A 114 4.50 -11.35 17.84
CA GLU A 114 4.59 -10.02 17.21
C GLU A 114 4.88 -10.14 15.71
N GLY A 115 5.73 -11.07 15.30
CA GLY A 115 6.11 -11.28 13.89
C GLY A 115 4.88 -11.64 13.04
N PHE A 116 4.07 -12.59 13.48
CA PHE A 116 2.81 -12.95 12.83
C PHE A 116 1.86 -11.75 12.72
N MET A 117 1.63 -11.04 13.84
CA MET A 117 0.72 -9.88 13.85
C MET A 117 1.20 -8.77 12.92
N THR A 118 2.49 -8.49 12.90
CA THR A 118 3.09 -7.49 12.00
C THR A 118 2.92 -7.87 10.54
N GLU A 119 3.14 -9.12 10.18
CA GLU A 119 2.95 -9.61 8.83
C GLU A 119 1.49 -9.50 8.38
N LYS A 120 0.55 -9.94 9.21
CA LYS A 120 -0.88 -9.86 8.87
C LYS A 120 -1.36 -8.40 8.83
N LYS A 121 -0.84 -7.52 9.70
CA LYS A 121 -1.08 -6.08 9.62
C LYS A 121 -0.63 -5.53 8.26
N ILE A 122 0.60 -5.79 7.83
CA ILE A 122 1.11 -5.32 6.53
C ILE A 122 0.21 -5.82 5.38
N SER A 123 -0.24 -7.06 5.44
CA SER A 123 -1.13 -7.63 4.42
C SER A 123 -2.50 -6.94 4.37
N LEU A 124 -3.05 -6.56 5.52
CA LEU A 124 -4.36 -5.90 5.63
C LEU A 124 -4.33 -4.43 5.22
N VAL A 125 -3.29 -3.67 5.60
CA VAL A 125 -3.23 -2.21 5.37
C VAL A 125 -2.49 -1.82 4.08
N LYS A 126 -1.91 -2.75 3.34
CA LYS A 126 -1.27 -2.41 2.05
C LYS A 126 -2.28 -1.81 1.07
N ASN A 127 -1.89 -0.76 0.36
CA ASN A 127 -2.77 0.00 -0.53
C ASN A 127 -3.54 -0.84 -1.54
N GLU A 128 -2.94 -1.93 -2.08
CA GLU A 128 -3.66 -2.82 -2.99
C GLU A 128 -4.80 -3.58 -2.30
N HIS A 129 -4.63 -3.96 -1.03
CA HIS A 129 -5.67 -4.66 -0.27
C HIS A 129 -6.80 -3.72 0.11
N ILE A 130 -6.49 -2.60 0.76
CA ILE A 130 -7.51 -1.62 1.15
C ILE A 130 -8.18 -0.96 -0.07
N GLY A 131 -7.47 -0.86 -1.20
CA GLY A 131 -8.05 -0.47 -2.48
C GLY A 131 -9.08 -1.47 -3.01
N LYS A 132 -8.87 -2.77 -2.83
CA LYS A 132 -9.89 -3.79 -3.13
C LYS A 132 -11.12 -3.63 -2.22
N LEU A 133 -10.91 -3.36 -0.93
CA LEU A 133 -12.02 -3.07 0.00
C LEU A 133 -12.81 -1.84 -0.46
N ALA A 134 -12.14 -0.75 -0.83
CA ALA A 134 -12.78 0.44 -1.38
C ALA A 134 -13.61 0.14 -2.65
N LEU A 135 -13.09 -0.74 -3.52
CA LEU A 135 -13.79 -1.16 -4.73
C LEU A 135 -15.03 -1.98 -4.39
N GLN A 136 -14.95 -2.94 -3.46
CA GLN A 136 -16.07 -3.74 -2.98
C GLN A 136 -17.14 -2.89 -2.29
N MET A 137 -16.73 -1.83 -1.60
CA MET A 137 -17.61 -0.81 -1.03
C MET A 137 -18.18 0.14 -2.08
N GLN A 138 -17.71 0.05 -3.33
CA GLN A 138 -18.10 0.89 -4.45
C GLN A 138 -17.73 2.39 -4.27
N LEU A 139 -16.74 2.73 -3.45
CA LEU A 139 -16.35 4.12 -3.18
C LEU A 139 -15.86 4.84 -4.44
N HIS A 140 -15.32 4.12 -5.41
CA HIS A 140 -14.85 4.67 -6.69
C HIS A 140 -15.92 5.45 -7.47
N LYS A 141 -17.22 5.21 -7.23
CA LYS A 141 -18.34 5.90 -7.88
C LYS A 141 -18.37 7.40 -7.63
N TRP A 142 -17.89 7.82 -6.48
CA TRP A 142 -17.86 9.22 -6.05
C TRP A 142 -16.46 9.84 -6.10
N PHE A 143 -15.46 9.12 -6.64
CA PHE A 143 -14.09 9.61 -6.70
C PHE A 143 -13.98 10.75 -7.71
N ILE A 144 -13.68 11.96 -7.23
CA ILE A 144 -13.60 13.20 -8.00
C ILE A 144 -12.16 13.38 -8.48
N ILE A 145 -11.94 13.20 -9.77
CA ILE A 145 -10.62 13.22 -10.43
C ILE A 145 -10.68 14.03 -11.73
N SER A 146 -9.52 14.54 -12.20
CA SER A 146 -9.45 15.21 -13.49
C SER A 146 -9.75 14.26 -14.65
N LYS A 147 -10.15 14.82 -15.80
CA LYS A 147 -10.38 14.05 -17.03
C LYS A 147 -9.15 13.23 -17.41
N HIS A 148 -7.97 13.84 -17.42
CA HIS A 148 -6.72 13.16 -17.71
C HIS A 148 -6.39 12.02 -16.72
N ALA A 149 -6.69 12.19 -15.43
CA ALA A 149 -6.51 11.12 -14.44
C ALA A 149 -7.48 9.94 -14.69
N ASP A 150 -8.70 10.22 -15.12
CA ASP A 150 -9.70 9.21 -15.46
C ASP A 150 -9.30 8.42 -16.71
N GLU A 151 -8.81 9.09 -17.75
CA GLU A 151 -8.24 8.47 -18.96
C GLU A 151 -7.08 7.54 -18.64
N LYS A 152 -6.32 7.79 -17.56
CA LYS A 152 -5.26 6.92 -17.01
C LYS A 152 -5.78 5.84 -16.05
N ASN A 153 -7.10 5.60 -16.03
CA ASN A 153 -7.74 4.61 -15.15
C ASN A 153 -7.49 4.83 -13.64
N THR A 154 -7.29 6.08 -13.20
CA THR A 154 -7.07 6.41 -11.78
C THR A 154 -8.27 6.01 -10.92
N ARG A 155 -9.50 6.09 -11.44
CA ARG A 155 -10.75 5.75 -10.74
C ARG A 155 -10.81 4.30 -10.27
N THR A 156 -10.14 3.38 -10.95
CA THR A 156 -10.07 1.94 -10.63
C THR A 156 -8.70 1.49 -10.15
N ASN A 157 -7.74 2.40 -10.05
CA ASN A 157 -6.40 2.09 -9.57
C ASN A 157 -6.42 1.77 -8.09
N LEU A 158 -6.09 0.53 -7.72
CA LEU A 158 -6.17 0.05 -6.33
C LEU A 158 -5.32 0.86 -5.35
N LYS A 159 -4.16 1.36 -5.77
CA LYS A 159 -3.33 2.21 -4.90
C LYS A 159 -4.04 3.52 -4.59
N LYS A 160 -4.68 4.16 -5.59
CA LYS A 160 -5.43 5.41 -5.41
C LYS A 160 -6.73 5.19 -4.63
N LEU A 161 -7.37 4.04 -4.82
CA LEU A 161 -8.52 3.66 -4.02
C LEU A 161 -8.15 3.34 -2.56
N GLY A 162 -6.93 2.86 -2.30
CA GLY A 162 -6.39 2.74 -0.94
C GLY A 162 -6.31 4.10 -0.24
N CYS A 163 -5.69 5.09 -0.89
CA CYS A 163 -5.65 6.48 -0.38
C CYS A 163 -7.06 7.06 -0.14
N LEU A 164 -8.01 6.76 -1.03
CA LEU A 164 -9.42 7.15 -0.85
C LEU A 164 -10.05 6.49 0.38
N PHE A 165 -9.78 5.20 0.61
CA PHE A 165 -10.28 4.47 1.76
C PHE A 165 -9.76 5.06 3.08
N GLU A 166 -8.47 5.33 3.16
CA GLU A 166 -7.84 6.01 4.30
C GLU A 166 -8.45 7.39 4.53
N ALA A 167 -8.64 8.19 3.45
CA ALA A 167 -9.29 9.49 3.55
C ALA A 167 -10.73 9.41 4.05
N PHE A 168 -11.48 8.37 3.68
CA PHE A 168 -12.83 8.14 4.19
C PHE A 168 -12.82 7.82 5.70
N ILE A 169 -11.88 7.00 6.17
CA ILE A 169 -11.68 6.72 7.60
C ILE A 169 -11.32 8.00 8.35
N GLY A 170 -10.42 8.83 7.80
CA GLY A 170 -10.06 10.11 8.39
C GLY A 170 -11.26 11.06 8.50
N ALA A 171 -12.14 11.11 7.48
CA ALA A 171 -13.37 11.88 7.53
C ALA A 171 -14.34 11.37 8.61
N LEU A 172 -14.53 10.05 8.69
CA LEU A 172 -15.36 9.39 9.71
C LEU A 172 -14.86 9.70 11.13
N PHE A 173 -13.56 9.57 11.36
CA PHE A 173 -12.96 9.88 12.64
C PHE A 173 -13.20 11.32 13.07
N LEU A 174 -12.96 12.29 12.19
CA LEU A 174 -13.12 13.72 12.48
C LEU A 174 -14.59 14.09 12.65
N ASP A 175 -15.49 13.49 11.88
CA ASP A 175 -16.92 13.76 11.97
C ASP A 175 -17.49 13.41 13.35
N PHE A 176 -17.15 12.24 13.85
CA PHE A 176 -17.65 11.79 15.15
C PHE A 176 -16.87 12.35 16.34
N ASN A 177 -15.67 12.86 16.14
CA ASN A 177 -14.95 13.59 17.20
C ASN A 177 -15.52 14.99 17.47
N LYS A 178 -16.33 15.55 16.55
CA LYS A 178 -16.94 16.88 16.66
C LYS A 178 -15.95 18.00 17.00
N ILE A 179 -14.71 17.91 16.46
CA ILE A 179 -13.71 18.93 16.71
C ILE A 179 -14.08 20.19 15.94
N ASN A 180 -14.58 21.20 16.64
CA ASN A 180 -14.63 22.58 16.16
C ASN A 180 -13.23 23.18 16.29
N VAL A 181 -12.49 23.24 15.18
CA VAL A 181 -11.18 23.91 15.10
C VAL A 181 -11.42 25.43 14.91
N ASN A 182 -12.24 26.05 15.72
CA ASN A 182 -12.44 27.48 15.69
C ASN A 182 -11.90 28.06 16.99
N ASP A 183 -10.57 28.05 17.10
CA ASP A 183 -9.90 28.35 18.34
C ASP A 183 -8.76 29.33 18.05
N GLU A 184 -9.09 30.63 17.98
CA GLU A 184 -8.09 31.69 17.80
C GLU A 184 -7.22 31.90 19.04
N GLU A 185 -7.69 31.51 20.23
CA GLU A 185 -6.96 31.72 21.51
C GLU A 185 -6.83 30.47 22.41
N GLY A 186 -7.49 29.38 22.12
CA GLY A 186 -7.50 28.15 22.90
C GLY A 186 -7.12 26.90 22.14
N TRP A 187 -6.33 27.02 21.10
CA TRP A 187 -6.06 26.03 20.06
C TRP A 187 -5.62 24.63 20.53
N PHE A 188 -5.30 24.43 21.79
CA PHE A 188 -5.04 23.11 22.35
C PHE A 188 -6.15 22.54 23.21
N SER A 189 -7.06 23.35 23.73
CA SER A 189 -8.09 22.86 24.66
C SER A 189 -9.10 21.91 24.01
N ASN A 190 -9.33 22.07 22.70
CA ASN A 190 -10.27 21.26 21.93
C ASN A 190 -9.61 20.30 20.92
N VAL A 191 -8.32 20.45 20.64
CA VAL A 191 -7.60 19.65 19.63
C VAL A 191 -7.33 18.23 20.11
N PHE A 192 -7.20 18.02 21.42
CA PHE A 192 -6.87 16.72 22.02
C PHE A 192 -8.04 16.03 22.71
N VAL A 193 -9.26 16.53 22.56
CA VAL A 193 -10.44 15.81 23.06
C VAL A 193 -10.69 14.60 22.13
N THR A 194 -10.32 13.42 22.59
CA THR A 194 -10.70 12.17 21.95
C THR A 194 -12.21 11.96 22.11
N GLY A 195 -12.96 12.27 21.07
CA GLY A 195 -14.38 11.96 21.01
C GLY A 195 -14.62 10.50 20.61
N PRO A 196 -15.87 10.10 20.36
CA PRO A 196 -16.26 8.75 19.93
C PRO A 196 -15.76 8.38 18.53
N GLY A 197 -15.12 9.28 17.79
CA GLY A 197 -14.65 9.05 16.42
C GLY A 197 -13.73 7.84 16.28
N PHE A 198 -12.86 7.57 17.26
CA PHE A 198 -12.01 6.38 17.24
C PHE A 198 -12.84 5.10 17.38
N GLN A 199 -13.83 5.09 18.26
CA GLN A 199 -14.74 3.95 18.44
C GLN A 199 -15.58 3.69 17.18
N MET A 200 -16.08 4.75 16.54
CA MET A 200 -16.83 4.65 15.28
C MET A 200 -15.96 4.13 14.15
N ALA A 201 -14.72 4.62 14.02
CA ALA A 201 -13.75 4.09 13.07
C ALA A 201 -13.43 2.62 13.35
N GLN A 202 -13.31 2.22 14.62
CA GLN A 202 -13.09 0.82 15.01
C GLN A 202 -14.24 -0.08 14.57
N ILE A 203 -15.48 0.28 14.90
CA ILE A 203 -16.69 -0.48 14.50
C ILE A 203 -16.71 -0.64 12.97
N PHE A 204 -16.48 0.43 12.25
CA PHE A 204 -16.50 0.47 10.79
C PHE A 204 -15.44 -0.45 10.17
N ILE A 205 -14.18 -0.32 10.60
CA ILE A 205 -13.05 -1.10 10.07
C ILE A 205 -13.20 -2.58 10.42
N GLU A 206 -13.52 -2.91 11.67
CA GLU A 206 -13.73 -4.30 12.09
C GLU A 206 -14.86 -4.97 11.31
N LYS A 207 -15.96 -4.25 11.07
CA LYS A 207 -17.07 -4.78 10.27
C LYS A 207 -16.68 -5.01 8.81
N ILE A 208 -15.86 -4.13 8.22
CA ILE A 208 -15.33 -4.32 6.87
C ILE A 208 -14.45 -5.57 6.82
N PHE A 209 -13.52 -5.74 7.77
CA PHE A 209 -12.66 -6.90 7.83
C PHE A 209 -13.44 -8.20 7.98
N GLU A 210 -14.44 -8.24 8.86
CA GLU A 210 -15.29 -9.43 9.02
C GLU A 210 -16.14 -9.72 7.78
N THR A 211 -16.50 -8.70 7.01
CA THR A 211 -17.36 -8.87 5.84
C THR A 211 -16.57 -9.27 4.58
N HIS A 212 -15.36 -8.76 4.40
CA HIS A 212 -14.65 -8.81 3.12
C HIS A 212 -13.33 -9.56 3.15
N VAL A 213 -12.73 -9.80 4.33
CA VAL A 213 -11.42 -10.48 4.41
C VAL A 213 -11.63 -11.99 4.50
N ASP A 214 -11.06 -12.72 3.56
CA ASP A 214 -10.90 -14.17 3.69
C ASP A 214 -9.76 -14.46 4.67
N TRP A 215 -10.11 -14.70 5.93
CA TRP A 215 -9.16 -14.97 7.01
C TRP A 215 -8.40 -16.30 6.83
N VAL A 216 -9.01 -17.28 6.18
CA VAL A 216 -8.37 -18.57 5.91
C VAL A 216 -7.28 -18.38 4.86
N GLU A 217 -7.57 -17.66 3.79
CA GLU A 217 -6.58 -17.31 2.77
C GLU A 217 -5.48 -16.42 3.35
N LEU A 218 -5.82 -15.39 4.12
CA LEU A 218 -4.85 -14.50 4.75
C LEU A 218 -3.87 -15.21 5.69
N ILE A 219 -4.35 -16.22 6.43
CA ILE A 219 -3.51 -17.00 7.35
C ILE A 219 -2.63 -17.99 6.57
N LYS A 220 -3.18 -18.65 5.55
CA LYS A 220 -2.47 -19.65 4.75
C LYS A 220 -1.45 -19.06 3.80
N ASN A 221 -1.76 -17.90 3.21
CA ASN A 221 -0.89 -17.24 2.24
C ASN A 221 0.06 -16.29 2.95
N ASP A 222 1.25 -16.79 3.23
CA ASP A 222 2.38 -15.96 3.60
C ASP A 222 3.04 -15.45 2.32
N ASP A 223 2.64 -14.26 1.90
CA ASP A 223 3.17 -13.59 0.69
C ASP A 223 4.59 -13.05 0.89
N ASN A 224 5.14 -13.16 2.10
CA ASN A 224 6.45 -12.59 2.44
C ASN A 224 7.57 -13.64 2.39
N TYR A 225 7.58 -14.41 1.33
CA TYR A 225 8.56 -15.49 1.12
C TYR A 225 10.01 -15.07 1.32
N LYS A 226 10.34 -13.80 1.01
CA LYS A 226 11.68 -13.26 1.25
C LYS A 226 12.01 -13.23 2.74
N ASN A 227 11.08 -12.78 3.57
CA ASN A 227 11.25 -12.73 5.02
C ASN A 227 11.31 -14.15 5.62
N ILE A 228 10.45 -15.06 5.15
CA ILE A 228 10.45 -16.46 5.59
C ILE A 228 11.81 -17.10 5.32
N LEU A 229 12.34 -16.94 4.09
CA LEU A 229 13.65 -17.50 3.76
C LEU A 229 14.74 -16.87 4.61
N GLN A 230 14.74 -15.55 4.76
CA GLN A 230 15.71 -14.83 5.57
C GLN A 230 15.66 -15.29 7.03
N VAL A 231 14.48 -15.38 7.64
CA VAL A 231 14.29 -15.83 9.02
C VAL A 231 14.75 -17.28 9.20
N LYS A 232 14.40 -18.18 8.26
CA LYS A 232 14.86 -19.58 8.31
C LYS A 232 16.38 -19.69 8.22
N ILE A 233 17.00 -19.00 7.26
CA ILE A 233 18.46 -18.99 7.09
C ILE A 233 19.13 -18.38 8.33
N GLN A 234 18.60 -17.28 8.85
CA GLN A 234 19.14 -16.61 10.03
C GLN A 234 19.01 -17.47 11.29
N LYS A 235 17.91 -18.18 11.46
CA LYS A 235 17.72 -19.11 12.58
C LYS A 235 18.72 -20.26 12.53
N GLU A 236 18.91 -20.85 11.35
CA GLU A 236 19.73 -22.04 11.15
C GLU A 236 21.23 -21.71 11.10
N PHE A 237 21.61 -20.76 10.28
CA PHE A 237 23.02 -20.49 9.96
C PHE A 237 23.57 -19.20 10.59
N LYS A 238 22.74 -18.41 11.32
CA LYS A 238 23.12 -17.12 11.92
C LYS A 238 23.64 -16.09 10.91
N THR A 239 23.28 -16.25 9.63
CA THR A 239 23.58 -15.34 8.52
C THR A 239 22.33 -15.00 7.74
N THR A 240 22.45 -14.14 6.75
CA THR A 240 21.34 -13.76 5.84
C THR A 240 21.67 -14.17 4.41
N PRO A 241 20.66 -14.47 3.57
CA PRO A 241 20.91 -14.74 2.15
C PRO A 241 21.36 -13.47 1.43
N ASP A 242 22.28 -13.63 0.49
CA ASP A 242 22.79 -12.59 -0.38
C ASP A 242 22.02 -12.53 -1.70
N TYR A 243 21.79 -11.31 -2.20
CA TYR A 243 21.08 -11.04 -3.45
C TYR A 243 22.01 -10.37 -4.44
N ILE A 244 22.41 -11.10 -5.50
CA ILE A 244 23.38 -10.65 -6.49
C ILE A 244 22.71 -10.47 -7.84
N GLU A 245 23.03 -9.38 -8.53
CA GLU A 245 22.66 -9.18 -9.91
C GLU A 245 23.53 -10.07 -10.82
N LEU A 246 22.90 -11.01 -11.53
CA LEU A 246 23.59 -11.95 -12.42
C LEU A 246 23.72 -11.39 -13.82
N SER A 247 22.67 -10.71 -14.31
CA SER A 247 22.68 -10.05 -15.60
C SER A 247 21.69 -8.89 -15.67
N HIS A 248 21.97 -7.95 -16.56
CA HIS A 248 21.12 -6.81 -16.88
C HIS A 248 20.94 -6.70 -18.39
N SER A 249 19.70 -6.48 -18.83
CA SER A 249 19.34 -6.22 -20.20
C SER A 249 18.30 -5.10 -20.29
N ASP A 250 18.04 -4.56 -21.47
CA ASP A 250 16.98 -3.55 -21.71
C ASP A 250 15.60 -4.04 -21.27
N ASN A 251 15.39 -5.34 -21.20
CA ASN A 251 14.15 -5.96 -20.78
C ASN A 251 14.01 -6.16 -19.26
N GLY A 252 15.09 -5.99 -18.50
CA GLY A 252 15.11 -6.11 -17.04
C GLY A 252 16.38 -6.70 -16.45
N TYR A 253 16.28 -7.12 -15.20
CA TYR A 253 17.39 -7.61 -14.38
C TYR A 253 17.20 -9.08 -14.06
N GLU A 254 18.27 -9.87 -14.09
CA GLU A 254 18.31 -11.21 -13.50
C GLU A 254 19.05 -11.14 -12.17
N MET A 255 18.40 -11.55 -11.09
CA MET A 255 19.00 -11.60 -9.75
C MET A 255 19.14 -13.05 -9.29
N GLY A 256 20.21 -13.37 -8.60
CA GLY A 256 20.42 -14.63 -7.88
C GLY A 256 20.31 -14.46 -6.38
N VAL A 257 19.86 -15.50 -5.68
CA VAL A 257 19.87 -15.61 -4.22
C VAL A 257 20.88 -16.68 -3.83
N PHE A 258 21.78 -16.31 -2.94
CA PHE A 258 22.87 -17.17 -2.51
C PHE A 258 22.93 -17.28 -1.00
N LEU A 259 23.48 -18.37 -0.52
CA LEU A 259 23.88 -18.56 0.88
C LEU A 259 25.38 -18.76 0.92
N CYS A 260 26.09 -17.83 1.55
CA CYS A 260 27.54 -17.90 1.76
C CYS A 260 27.83 -17.98 3.26
N ILE A 261 28.60 -19.00 3.67
CA ILE A 261 29.00 -19.23 5.06
C ILE A 261 30.51 -19.49 5.09
N GLY A 262 31.21 -18.86 6.03
CA GLY A 262 32.64 -19.06 6.24
C GLY A 262 33.57 -18.22 5.35
N LYS A 263 33.01 -17.53 4.33
CA LYS A 263 33.73 -16.58 3.47
C LYS A 263 32.83 -15.37 3.15
N HIS A 264 33.44 -14.28 2.69
CA HIS A 264 32.69 -13.12 2.18
C HIS A 264 32.26 -13.36 0.75
N ILE A 265 31.02 -12.99 0.43
CA ILE A 265 30.42 -13.16 -0.91
C ILE A 265 31.25 -12.48 -2.02
N HIS A 266 31.93 -11.39 -1.71
CA HIS A 266 32.77 -10.66 -2.66
C HIS A 266 34.07 -11.39 -3.04
N GLU A 267 34.44 -12.44 -2.29
CA GLU A 267 35.60 -13.29 -2.55
C GLU A 267 35.27 -14.49 -3.44
N MET A 268 34.00 -14.68 -3.77
CA MET A 268 33.48 -15.83 -4.50
C MET A 268 32.94 -15.45 -5.87
N SER A 269 33.27 -16.23 -6.89
CA SER A 269 32.58 -16.14 -8.16
C SER A 269 31.22 -16.85 -8.08
N HIS A 270 30.15 -16.19 -8.57
CA HIS A 270 28.80 -16.78 -8.56
C HIS A 270 28.72 -18.11 -9.33
N ASN A 271 29.66 -18.37 -10.27
CA ASN A 271 29.76 -19.63 -11.00
C ASN A 271 30.30 -20.79 -10.15
N GLU A 272 30.94 -20.49 -9.00
CA GLU A 272 31.46 -21.49 -8.07
C GLU A 272 30.40 -21.98 -7.07
N ALA A 273 29.22 -21.34 -7.07
CA ALA A 273 28.16 -21.70 -6.15
C ALA A 273 27.60 -23.10 -6.45
N LEU A 274 27.55 -23.92 -5.42
CA LEU A 274 26.92 -25.23 -5.50
C LEU A 274 25.41 -25.07 -5.67
N PRO A 275 24.77 -25.80 -6.59
CA PRO A 275 23.33 -25.74 -6.70
C PRO A 275 22.68 -26.32 -5.41
N TYR A 276 21.66 -25.64 -4.89
CA TYR A 276 20.96 -26.09 -3.69
C TYR A 276 20.38 -27.52 -3.82
N THR A 277 20.14 -27.99 -5.04
CA THR A 277 19.66 -29.34 -5.33
C THR A 277 20.65 -30.44 -4.92
N ARG A 278 21.91 -30.06 -4.69
CA ARG A 278 22.94 -30.97 -4.13
C ARG A 278 22.67 -31.36 -2.69
N PHE A 279 21.90 -30.55 -1.96
CA PHE A 279 21.60 -30.74 -0.55
C PHE A 279 20.13 -31.10 -0.37
N ASN A 280 19.82 -32.14 0.40
CA ASN A 280 18.45 -32.55 0.67
C ASN A 280 17.81 -31.77 1.84
N ASN A 281 18.65 -31.25 2.75
CA ASN A 281 18.22 -30.47 3.92
C ASN A 281 19.34 -29.55 4.42
N PHE A 282 19.05 -28.70 5.38
CA PHE A 282 20.03 -27.78 5.98
C PHE A 282 21.16 -28.50 6.72
N GLN A 283 20.88 -29.68 7.29
CA GLN A 283 21.89 -30.51 7.98
C GLN A 283 23.05 -30.85 7.05
N GLN A 284 22.79 -31.22 5.80
CA GLN A 284 23.84 -31.51 4.81
C GLN A 284 24.67 -30.25 4.43
N ILE A 285 24.09 -29.07 4.49
CA ILE A 285 24.81 -27.81 4.30
C ILE A 285 25.76 -27.60 5.51
N HIS A 286 25.32 -27.87 6.73
CA HIS A 286 26.18 -27.80 7.90
C HIS A 286 27.32 -28.83 7.85
N GLU A 287 27.03 -30.07 7.45
CA GLU A 287 28.04 -31.13 7.28
C GLU A 287 29.09 -30.68 6.25
N HIS A 288 28.68 -30.18 5.11
CA HIS A 288 29.59 -29.65 4.09
C HIS A 288 30.43 -28.46 4.60
N TYR A 289 29.82 -27.54 5.34
CA TYR A 289 30.54 -26.46 5.98
C TYR A 289 31.59 -26.94 6.97
N ASN A 290 31.22 -27.89 7.82
CA ASN A 290 32.15 -28.46 8.81
C ASN A 290 33.32 -29.18 8.16
N GLU A 291 33.11 -29.83 7.02
CA GLU A 291 34.14 -30.58 6.29
C GLU A 291 35.11 -29.67 5.55
N HIS A 292 34.62 -28.56 4.96
CA HIS A 292 35.40 -27.72 4.04
C HIS A 292 35.73 -26.32 4.59
N GLY A 293 35.17 -25.92 5.73
CA GLY A 293 35.35 -24.62 6.36
C GLY A 293 34.59 -23.48 5.68
N PHE A 294 33.93 -23.72 4.57
CA PHE A 294 33.05 -22.80 3.89
C PHE A 294 31.99 -23.52 3.07
N VAL A 295 30.87 -22.84 2.79
CA VAL A 295 29.88 -23.32 1.83
C VAL A 295 29.28 -22.13 1.08
N PHE A 296 29.18 -22.25 -0.25
CA PHE A 296 28.57 -21.27 -1.13
C PHE A 296 27.50 -21.95 -1.97
N VAL A 297 26.24 -21.62 -1.73
CA VAL A 297 25.08 -22.28 -2.34
C VAL A 297 24.26 -21.31 -3.14
N PHE A 298 24.01 -21.64 -4.38
CA PHE A 298 23.03 -20.96 -5.22
C PHE A 298 21.64 -21.49 -4.89
N LEU A 299 20.77 -20.61 -4.39
CA LEU A 299 19.43 -20.97 -3.92
C LEU A 299 18.38 -20.84 -5.03
N ALA A 300 18.34 -19.71 -5.71
CA ALA A 300 17.39 -19.45 -6.81
C ALA A 300 17.78 -18.24 -7.63
N LYS A 301 17.18 -18.11 -8.83
CA LYS A 301 17.24 -16.89 -9.63
C LYS A 301 15.87 -16.51 -10.19
N ALA A 302 15.63 -15.24 -10.47
CA ALA A 302 14.48 -14.76 -11.22
C ALA A 302 14.80 -13.52 -12.06
N PHE A 303 13.94 -13.28 -13.04
CA PHE A 303 13.99 -12.15 -13.94
C PHE A 303 12.78 -11.24 -13.72
N HIS A 304 13.01 -9.93 -13.67
CA HIS A 304 11.92 -8.95 -13.60
C HIS A 304 12.34 -7.59 -14.16
N LYS A 305 11.38 -6.87 -14.76
CA LYS A 305 11.58 -5.51 -15.28
C LYS A 305 11.98 -4.47 -14.21
N ILE A 306 11.61 -4.69 -12.95
CA ILE A 306 11.88 -3.78 -11.83
C ILE A 306 12.70 -4.50 -10.76
N LYS A 307 13.91 -4.03 -10.49
CA LYS A 307 14.86 -4.63 -9.54
C LYS A 307 14.27 -4.93 -8.14
N LYS A 308 13.44 -4.04 -7.57
CA LYS A 308 12.78 -4.24 -6.26
C LYS A 308 11.76 -5.37 -6.20
N LYS A 309 11.13 -5.75 -7.34
CA LYS A 309 10.09 -6.79 -7.37
C LYS A 309 10.63 -8.21 -7.56
N GLN A 310 11.85 -8.38 -7.98
CA GLN A 310 12.51 -9.66 -8.22
C GLN A 310 12.68 -10.48 -6.96
N ASN A 311 13.06 -9.84 -5.86
CA ASN A 311 13.32 -10.50 -4.59
C ASN A 311 12.11 -11.31 -4.05
N LYS A 312 10.89 -10.96 -4.47
CA LYS A 312 9.65 -11.65 -4.06
C LYS A 312 9.40 -12.93 -4.88
N LEU A 313 9.76 -12.94 -6.17
CA LEU A 313 9.53 -14.08 -7.07
C LEU A 313 10.50 -15.24 -6.79
N HIS A 314 11.74 -14.95 -6.42
CA HIS A 314 12.77 -15.93 -6.14
C HIS A 314 12.39 -16.88 -5.02
N VAL A 315 11.90 -16.31 -3.94
CA VAL A 315 11.61 -17.05 -2.72
C VAL A 315 10.34 -17.89 -2.88
N LEU A 316 9.39 -17.44 -3.70
CA LEU A 316 8.20 -18.21 -4.08
C LEU A 316 8.58 -19.51 -4.81
N MET A 317 9.57 -19.46 -5.70
CA MET A 317 10.04 -20.65 -6.42
C MET A 317 10.72 -21.64 -5.48
N LEU A 318 11.57 -21.17 -4.57
CA LEU A 318 12.20 -22.00 -3.53
C LEU A 318 11.16 -22.61 -2.58
N TYR A 319 10.21 -21.81 -2.11
CA TYR A 319 9.15 -22.27 -1.23
C TYR A 319 8.30 -23.37 -1.87
N LYS A 320 7.87 -23.18 -3.12
CA LYS A 320 7.11 -24.20 -3.88
C LYS A 320 7.91 -25.49 -4.07
N TYR A 321 9.21 -25.40 -4.27
CA TYR A 321 10.05 -26.57 -4.43
C TYR A 321 10.19 -27.38 -3.13
N TYR A 322 10.44 -26.72 -2.00
CA TYR A 322 10.52 -27.38 -0.69
C TYR A 322 9.17 -27.90 -0.22
N TYR A 323 8.08 -27.20 -0.50
CA TYR A 323 6.72 -27.61 -0.10
C TYR A 323 6.20 -28.79 -0.93
N ASN A 324 6.48 -28.83 -2.24
CA ASN A 324 6.03 -29.91 -3.13
C ASN A 324 6.83 -31.23 -2.98
N LYS A 325 7.99 -31.24 -2.32
CA LYS A 325 8.78 -32.44 -2.06
C LYS A 325 8.50 -33.12 -0.72
N ASN A 326 7.39 -32.76 -0.03
CA ASN A 326 7.00 -33.37 1.27
C ASN A 326 8.12 -33.38 2.32
N TYR A 327 9.07 -32.45 2.27
CA TYR A 327 10.00 -32.26 3.36
C TYR A 327 9.34 -31.42 4.43
N ILE A 328 8.83 -32.12 5.41
CA ILE A 328 8.24 -31.65 6.66
C ILE A 328 9.28 -30.79 7.38
N PHE A 329 9.14 -29.48 7.27
CA PHE A 329 9.70 -28.57 8.24
C PHE A 329 8.66 -28.38 9.35
N TYR A 330 8.42 -29.45 10.12
CA TYR A 330 7.84 -29.34 11.45
C TYR A 330 9.00 -29.01 12.41
N TYR A 331 8.99 -27.82 12.88
CA TYR A 331 9.19 -27.32 14.25
C TYR A 331 9.25 -25.81 14.21
#